data_eb3dc272ec3dd7d45efa96ad1aedccc5
#
_entry.id   eb3dc272ec3dd7d45efa96ad1aedccc5
#
_cell.length_a   1.000
_cell.length_b   1.000
_cell.length_c   1.000
_cell.angle_alpha   90.00
_cell.angle_beta   90.00
_cell.angle_gamma   90.00
#
_symmetry.space_group_name_H-M   'P 1'
#
loop_
_entity.id
_entity.type
_entity.pdbx_description
1 polymer ?
#
loop_
_entity_poly.entity_id
_entity_poly.type
_entity_poly.pdbx_seq_one_letter_code
_entity_poly.pdbx_strand_id
1 'polypeptide(L)'
;MKNVMILTGAGQIGMAIARRMGYGMKIVIGDKDPVHAKAISDTMNQAGFDTEAVEMDLSSRASIQAIIAKAQQYGEIKMLVNAAGVSPSQAPIEAILKVDLYGTAVLLEEVGKVIAPNGTGVTISSQSGHRMPALTPQEDELLACTPSEELLKLDILQPENIRDTLHAYQLAKRCNEKRVMAESVKWGEKGARINS
;
A
#
# COMPACT_ATOMS: atom_id res chain seq x y z
N MET A 1 -12.50 -22.24 -2.65
CA MET A 1 -12.30 -20.78 -2.61
C MET A 1 -11.08 -20.46 -3.45
N LYS A 2 -11.06 -19.30 -4.15
CA LYS A 2 -9.91 -18.87 -4.95
C LYS A 2 -8.82 -18.26 -4.06
N ASN A 3 -7.57 -18.33 -4.50
CA ASN A 3 -6.54 -17.43 -3.99
C ASN A 3 -6.77 -16.03 -4.55
N VAL A 4 -6.73 -15.01 -3.70
CA VAL A 4 -7.00 -13.63 -4.09
C VAL A 4 -5.75 -12.77 -3.93
N MET A 5 -5.48 -11.96 -4.96
CA MET A 5 -4.52 -10.86 -4.91
C MET A 5 -5.26 -9.54 -4.79
N ILE A 6 -4.87 -8.69 -3.86
CA ILE A 6 -5.23 -7.27 -3.87
C ILE A 6 -4.07 -6.52 -4.51
N LEU A 7 -4.37 -5.79 -5.58
CA LEU A 7 -3.46 -4.84 -6.22
C LEU A 7 -3.98 -3.43 -5.98
N THR A 8 -3.23 -2.60 -5.29
CA THR A 8 -3.53 -1.17 -5.18
C THR A 8 -2.64 -0.36 -6.12
N GLY A 9 -3.25 0.51 -6.92
CA GLY A 9 -2.58 1.27 -7.98
C GLY A 9 -2.44 0.48 -9.28
N ALA A 10 -3.28 0.82 -10.25
CA ALA A 10 -3.30 0.20 -11.58
C ALA A 10 -2.18 0.71 -12.52
N GLY A 11 -1.11 1.31 -11.97
CA GLY A 11 0.03 1.81 -12.72
C GLY A 11 0.93 0.70 -13.29
N GLN A 12 1.96 1.10 -14.04
CA GLN A 12 2.85 0.17 -14.76
C GLN A 12 3.57 -0.84 -13.85
N ILE A 13 4.01 -0.40 -12.65
CA ILE A 13 4.71 -1.29 -11.70
C ILE A 13 3.74 -2.34 -11.17
N GLY A 14 2.57 -1.93 -10.69
CA GLY A 14 1.54 -2.84 -10.19
C GLY A 14 1.12 -3.86 -11.24
N MET A 15 0.89 -3.41 -12.46
CA MET A 15 0.55 -4.25 -13.60
C MET A 15 1.63 -5.27 -13.95
N ALA A 16 2.91 -4.85 -13.93
CA ALA A 16 4.03 -5.76 -14.22
C ALA A 16 4.13 -6.87 -13.18
N ILE A 17 3.91 -6.56 -11.90
CA ILE A 17 3.90 -7.54 -10.82
C ILE A 17 2.67 -8.46 -10.94
N ALA A 18 1.48 -7.89 -11.13
CA ALA A 18 0.25 -8.66 -11.23
C ALA A 18 0.27 -9.67 -12.38
N ARG A 19 0.83 -9.30 -13.54
CA ARG A 19 1.01 -10.22 -14.69
C ARG A 19 1.96 -11.37 -14.39
N ARG A 20 2.97 -11.17 -13.55
CA ARG A 20 3.93 -12.23 -13.20
C ARG A 20 3.44 -13.14 -12.09
N MET A 21 2.74 -12.58 -11.10
CA MET A 21 2.44 -13.26 -9.85
C MET A 21 0.96 -13.67 -9.74
N GLY A 22 0.07 -13.04 -10.50
CA GLY A 22 -1.38 -13.19 -10.35
C GLY A 22 -2.01 -14.30 -11.21
N TYR A 23 -1.21 -15.07 -11.96
CA TYR A 23 -1.76 -16.15 -12.76
C TYR A 23 -2.45 -17.22 -11.88
N GLY A 24 -3.69 -17.55 -12.24
CA GLY A 24 -4.50 -18.51 -11.46
C GLY A 24 -5.13 -17.93 -10.20
N MET A 25 -4.94 -16.64 -9.92
CA MET A 25 -5.57 -15.94 -8.80
C MET A 25 -6.75 -15.08 -9.29
N LYS A 26 -7.70 -14.78 -8.38
CA LYS A 26 -8.59 -13.63 -8.55
C LYS A 26 -7.81 -12.36 -8.17
N ILE A 27 -7.74 -11.38 -9.07
CA ILE A 27 -7.05 -10.11 -8.82
C ILE A 27 -8.10 -9.00 -8.63
N VAL A 28 -8.13 -8.40 -7.45
CA VAL A 28 -8.97 -7.22 -7.17
C VAL A 28 -8.08 -6.00 -7.28
N ILE A 29 -8.36 -5.16 -8.29
CA ILE A 29 -7.56 -3.99 -8.64
C ILE A 29 -8.22 -2.75 -8.07
N GLY A 30 -7.59 -2.10 -7.10
CA GLY A 30 -8.01 -0.83 -6.54
C GLY A 30 -7.24 0.35 -7.13
N ASP A 31 -7.96 1.34 -7.64
CA ASP A 31 -7.38 2.61 -8.07
C ASP A 31 -8.36 3.75 -7.77
N LYS A 32 -7.84 4.95 -7.56
CA LYS A 32 -8.65 6.13 -7.30
C LYS A 32 -9.44 6.58 -8.54
N ASP A 33 -8.91 6.28 -9.72
CA ASP A 33 -9.61 6.49 -10.98
C ASP A 33 -10.33 5.19 -11.41
N PRO A 34 -11.65 5.08 -11.24
CA PRO A 34 -12.41 3.87 -11.58
C PRO A 34 -12.42 3.59 -13.09
N VAL A 35 -12.29 4.62 -13.94
CA VAL A 35 -12.24 4.45 -15.39
C VAL A 35 -10.91 3.80 -15.77
N HIS A 36 -9.81 4.29 -15.22
CA HIS A 36 -8.50 3.71 -15.43
C HIS A 36 -8.43 2.26 -14.89
N ALA A 37 -8.87 2.03 -13.65
CA ALA A 37 -8.92 0.69 -13.06
C ALA A 37 -9.69 -0.30 -13.95
N LYS A 38 -10.85 0.12 -14.45
CA LYS A 38 -11.69 -0.70 -15.35
C LYS A 38 -10.97 -1.03 -16.66
N ALA A 39 -10.36 -0.06 -17.31
CA ALA A 39 -9.62 -0.27 -18.57
C ALA A 39 -8.48 -1.27 -18.39
N ILE A 40 -7.75 -1.18 -17.28
CA ILE A 40 -6.68 -2.11 -16.93
C ILE A 40 -7.24 -3.51 -16.64
N SER A 41 -8.31 -3.60 -15.89
CA SER A 41 -8.99 -4.89 -15.61
C SER A 41 -9.46 -5.55 -16.90
N ASP A 42 -10.08 -4.81 -17.81
CA ASP A 42 -10.54 -5.33 -19.11
C ASP A 42 -9.35 -5.86 -19.95
N THR A 43 -8.26 -5.10 -20.01
CA THR A 43 -7.03 -5.51 -20.70
C THR A 43 -6.45 -6.81 -20.12
N MET A 44 -6.42 -6.95 -18.80
CA MET A 44 -5.93 -8.16 -18.15
C MET A 44 -6.87 -9.34 -18.36
N ASN A 45 -8.20 -9.13 -18.30
CA ASN A 45 -9.18 -10.19 -18.58
C ASN A 45 -9.06 -10.70 -20.02
N GLN A 46 -8.84 -9.80 -21.00
CA GLN A 46 -8.57 -10.21 -22.39
C GLN A 46 -7.27 -11.03 -22.53
N ALA A 47 -6.30 -10.79 -21.65
CA ALA A 47 -5.05 -11.56 -21.59
C ALA A 47 -5.17 -12.87 -20.78
N GLY A 48 -6.39 -13.24 -20.32
CA GLY A 48 -6.66 -14.51 -19.64
C GLY A 48 -6.51 -14.47 -18.12
N PHE A 49 -6.36 -13.29 -17.50
CA PHE A 49 -6.42 -13.14 -16.05
C PHE A 49 -7.87 -13.03 -15.57
N ASP A 50 -8.11 -13.33 -14.31
CA ASP A 50 -9.41 -13.16 -13.64
C ASP A 50 -9.34 -11.91 -12.75
N THR A 51 -9.74 -10.77 -13.30
CA THR A 51 -9.62 -9.48 -12.59
C THR A 51 -10.96 -8.80 -12.34
N GLU A 52 -11.00 -7.92 -11.36
CA GLU A 52 -12.09 -7.00 -11.10
C GLU A 52 -11.55 -5.66 -10.61
N ALA A 53 -12.08 -4.57 -11.16
CA ALA A 53 -11.74 -3.21 -10.77
C ALA A 53 -12.67 -2.72 -9.65
N VAL A 54 -12.09 -2.00 -8.68
CA VAL A 54 -12.80 -1.35 -7.57
C VAL A 54 -12.25 0.07 -7.43
N GLU A 55 -13.13 1.06 -7.30
CA GLU A 55 -12.70 2.40 -6.91
C GLU A 55 -12.12 2.35 -5.48
N MET A 56 -10.90 2.85 -5.30
CA MET A 56 -10.21 2.81 -4.02
C MET A 56 -9.37 4.04 -3.79
N ASP A 57 -9.72 4.84 -2.81
CA ASP A 57 -8.87 5.92 -2.29
C ASP A 57 -7.99 5.40 -1.15
N LEU A 58 -6.68 5.31 -1.39
CA LEU A 58 -5.73 4.83 -0.39
C LEU A 58 -5.66 5.76 0.84
N SER A 59 -6.05 7.02 0.74
CA SER A 59 -6.11 7.95 1.87
C SER A 59 -7.31 7.70 2.82
N SER A 60 -8.19 6.75 2.48
CA SER A 60 -9.43 6.44 3.21
C SER A 60 -9.42 5.03 3.78
N ARG A 61 -9.41 4.90 5.12
CA ARG A 61 -9.54 3.59 5.79
C ARG A 61 -10.81 2.85 5.34
N ALA A 62 -11.93 3.55 5.22
CA ALA A 62 -13.18 2.93 4.78
C ALA A 62 -13.09 2.36 3.36
N SER A 63 -12.41 3.07 2.45
CA SER A 63 -12.16 2.60 1.09
C SER A 63 -11.23 1.39 1.06
N ILE A 64 -10.19 1.38 1.90
CA ILE A 64 -9.30 0.22 2.07
C ILE A 64 -10.08 -1.00 2.61
N GLN A 65 -10.92 -0.80 3.60
CA GLN A 65 -11.77 -1.88 4.13
C GLN A 65 -12.77 -2.40 3.10
N ALA A 66 -13.31 -1.54 2.25
CA ALA A 66 -14.23 -1.92 1.18
C ALA A 66 -13.58 -2.83 0.13
N ILE A 67 -12.36 -2.54 -0.32
CA ILE A 67 -11.64 -3.43 -1.26
C ILE A 67 -11.27 -4.76 -0.61
N ILE A 68 -10.91 -4.76 0.67
CA ILE A 68 -10.63 -5.99 1.42
C ILE A 68 -11.89 -6.85 1.52
N ALA A 69 -13.02 -6.27 1.91
CA ALA A 69 -14.30 -6.96 1.98
C ALA A 69 -14.72 -7.52 0.61
N LYS A 70 -14.48 -6.76 -0.46
CA LYS A 70 -14.72 -7.22 -1.83
C LYS A 70 -13.82 -8.41 -2.19
N ALA A 71 -12.56 -8.37 -1.86
CA ALA A 71 -11.61 -9.45 -2.10
C ALA A 71 -12.02 -10.74 -1.37
N GLN A 72 -12.45 -10.64 -0.11
CA GLN A 72 -12.90 -11.77 0.71
C GLN A 72 -14.13 -12.49 0.14
N GLN A 73 -14.97 -11.81 -0.68
CA GLN A 73 -16.10 -12.46 -1.38
C GLN A 73 -15.66 -13.54 -2.37
N TYR A 74 -14.42 -13.44 -2.89
CA TYR A 74 -13.88 -14.42 -3.87
C TYR A 74 -13.09 -15.54 -3.20
N GLY A 75 -12.49 -15.31 -2.06
CA GLY A 75 -11.71 -16.33 -1.34
C GLY A 75 -10.69 -15.77 -0.36
N GLU A 76 -9.62 -16.51 -0.16
CA GLU A 76 -8.57 -16.14 0.78
C GLU A 76 -7.61 -15.13 0.16
N ILE A 77 -7.34 -14.05 0.88
CA ILE A 77 -6.34 -13.05 0.47
C ILE A 77 -4.96 -13.65 0.70
N LYS A 78 -4.29 -14.04 -0.38
CA LYS A 78 -2.95 -14.63 -0.39
C LYS A 78 -1.86 -13.66 -0.81
N MET A 79 -2.23 -12.55 -1.46
CA MET A 79 -1.23 -11.60 -1.94
C MET A 79 -1.73 -10.16 -1.84
N LEU A 80 -0.86 -9.30 -1.33
CA LEU A 80 -0.99 -7.85 -1.42
C LEU A 80 0.12 -7.29 -2.30
N VAL A 81 -0.24 -6.49 -3.29
CA VAL A 81 0.70 -5.64 -4.05
C VAL A 81 0.27 -4.20 -3.85
N ASN A 82 0.97 -3.46 -2.99
CA ASN A 82 0.74 -2.05 -2.80
C ASN A 82 1.67 -1.24 -3.72
N ALA A 83 1.13 -0.83 -4.88
CA ALA A 83 1.81 -0.01 -5.87
C ALA A 83 1.15 1.36 -6.07
N ALA A 84 0.10 1.65 -5.28
CA ALA A 84 -0.52 2.98 -5.27
C ALA A 84 0.41 4.00 -4.59
N GLY A 85 0.38 5.22 -5.09
CA GLY A 85 1.13 6.33 -4.53
C GLY A 85 1.10 7.54 -5.44
N VAL A 86 1.56 8.67 -4.92
CA VAL A 86 1.67 9.92 -5.65
C VAL A 86 3.10 10.43 -5.65
N SER A 87 3.50 11.14 -6.72
CA SER A 87 4.86 11.64 -6.82
C SER A 87 4.99 13.07 -6.29
N PRO A 88 6.19 13.49 -5.83
CA PRO A 88 6.42 14.83 -5.31
C PRO A 88 6.27 15.93 -6.37
N SER A 89 6.32 15.58 -7.67
CA SER A 89 6.09 16.52 -8.77
C SER A 89 4.61 16.67 -9.17
N GLN A 90 3.72 15.81 -8.63
CA GLN A 90 2.31 15.75 -9.05
C GLN A 90 1.33 16.06 -7.92
N ALA A 91 1.77 16.03 -6.67
CA ALA A 91 0.88 16.15 -5.53
C ALA A 91 1.40 17.12 -4.46
N PRO A 92 0.52 17.82 -3.75
CA PRO A 92 0.89 18.64 -2.60
C PRO A 92 1.28 17.78 -1.39
N ILE A 93 2.00 18.37 -0.45
CA ILE A 93 2.51 17.72 0.78
C ILE A 93 1.41 16.92 1.49
N GLU A 94 0.24 17.52 1.68
CA GLU A 94 -0.88 16.88 2.38
C GLU A 94 -1.33 15.58 1.68
N ALA A 95 -1.42 15.58 0.36
CA ALA A 95 -1.81 14.39 -0.40
C ALA A 95 -0.73 13.30 -0.32
N ILE A 96 0.55 13.67 -0.37
CA ILE A 96 1.68 12.72 -0.22
C ILE A 96 1.61 12.06 1.15
N LEU A 97 1.44 12.83 2.22
CA LEU A 97 1.36 12.29 3.58
C LEU A 97 0.11 11.42 3.78
N LYS A 98 -1.04 11.83 3.25
CA LYS A 98 -2.28 11.05 3.38
C LYS A 98 -2.26 9.76 2.56
N VAL A 99 -1.78 9.80 1.32
CA VAL A 99 -1.80 8.65 0.42
C VAL A 99 -0.60 7.74 0.68
N ASP A 100 0.62 8.27 0.55
CA ASP A 100 1.82 7.43 0.56
C ASP A 100 2.21 7.00 1.97
N LEU A 101 2.01 7.84 2.99
CA LEU A 101 2.40 7.54 4.35
C LEU A 101 1.26 6.89 5.14
N TYR A 102 0.19 7.64 5.44
CA TYR A 102 -0.94 7.16 6.23
C TYR A 102 -1.65 5.99 5.53
N GLY A 103 -2.00 6.16 4.26
CA GLY A 103 -2.74 5.14 3.50
C GLY A 103 -2.00 3.82 3.42
N THR A 104 -0.68 3.86 3.19
CA THR A 104 0.15 2.63 3.23
C THR A 104 0.12 1.99 4.62
N ALA A 105 0.28 2.76 5.69
CA ALA A 105 0.25 2.22 7.06
C ALA A 105 -1.08 1.53 7.37
N VAL A 106 -2.20 2.17 7.02
CA VAL A 106 -3.55 1.60 7.18
C VAL A 106 -3.74 0.35 6.33
N LEU A 107 -3.29 0.36 5.08
CA LEU A 107 -3.43 -0.80 4.19
C LEU A 107 -2.69 -2.02 4.75
N LEU A 108 -1.45 -1.85 5.24
CA LEU A 108 -0.66 -2.93 5.83
C LEU A 108 -1.33 -3.48 7.09
N GLU A 109 -1.85 -2.60 7.93
CA GLU A 109 -2.59 -2.97 9.15
C GLU A 109 -3.86 -3.76 8.81
N GLU A 110 -4.72 -3.23 7.92
CA GLU A 110 -6.00 -3.86 7.61
C GLU A 110 -5.85 -5.18 6.84
N VAL A 111 -4.95 -5.27 5.87
CA VAL A 111 -4.67 -6.52 5.18
C VAL A 111 -4.01 -7.53 6.13
N GLY A 112 -3.12 -7.08 7.02
CA GLY A 112 -2.50 -7.91 8.06
C GLY A 112 -3.51 -8.61 8.97
N LYS A 113 -4.70 -8.03 9.19
CA LYS A 113 -5.77 -8.67 9.98
C LYS A 113 -6.38 -9.90 9.29
N VAL A 114 -6.35 -9.95 7.95
CA VAL A 114 -7.09 -10.92 7.14
C VAL A 114 -6.22 -11.73 6.17
N ILE A 115 -4.94 -11.44 6.08
CA ILE A 115 -4.02 -12.21 5.22
C ILE A 115 -4.02 -13.67 5.62
N ALA A 116 -4.13 -14.56 4.66
CA ALA A 116 -4.16 -15.98 4.91
C ALA A 116 -2.76 -16.54 5.24
N PRO A 117 -2.66 -17.66 5.93
CA PRO A 117 -1.39 -18.36 6.15
C PRO A 117 -0.65 -18.61 4.83
N ASN A 118 0.68 -18.48 4.85
CA ASN A 118 1.56 -18.49 3.68
C ASN A 118 1.28 -17.36 2.66
N GLY A 119 0.50 -16.35 3.05
CA GLY A 119 0.30 -15.16 2.24
C GLY A 119 1.55 -14.29 2.13
N THR A 120 1.57 -13.44 1.12
CA THR A 120 2.70 -12.54 0.84
C THR A 120 2.22 -11.13 0.56
N GLY A 121 3.01 -10.14 0.96
CA GLY A 121 2.79 -8.75 0.62
C GLY A 121 4.05 -8.07 0.12
N VAL A 122 3.88 -7.10 -0.76
CA VAL A 122 4.92 -6.16 -1.16
C VAL A 122 4.37 -4.75 -1.23
N THR A 123 5.11 -3.82 -0.65
CA THR A 123 4.85 -2.38 -0.78
C THR A 123 5.95 -1.74 -1.60
N ILE A 124 5.58 -0.96 -2.62
CA ILE A 124 6.55 -0.22 -3.43
C ILE A 124 7.01 1.01 -2.65
N SER A 125 8.16 0.87 -1.99
CA SER A 125 8.88 1.96 -1.34
C SER A 125 9.71 2.75 -2.37
N SER A 126 10.75 3.43 -1.93
CA SER A 126 11.66 4.17 -2.83
C SER A 126 13.01 4.36 -2.16
N GLN A 127 14.09 4.30 -2.93
CA GLN A 127 15.40 4.75 -2.44
C GLN A 127 15.40 6.22 -2.00
N SER A 128 14.36 7.00 -2.31
CA SER A 128 14.19 8.36 -1.80
C SER A 128 14.11 8.40 -0.27
N GLY A 129 13.57 7.36 0.38
CA GLY A 129 13.55 7.23 1.84
C GLY A 129 14.95 7.14 2.48
N HIS A 130 15.98 6.83 1.68
CA HIS A 130 17.39 6.79 2.11
C HIS A 130 18.21 8.00 1.65
N ARG A 131 17.62 8.92 0.86
CA ARG A 131 18.29 10.11 0.32
C ARG A 131 18.00 11.38 1.11
N MET A 132 17.51 11.25 2.32
CA MET A 132 17.30 12.33 3.28
C MET A 132 18.33 12.22 4.42
N PRO A 133 18.54 13.26 5.24
CA PRO A 133 19.30 13.13 6.47
C PRO A 133 18.79 11.97 7.31
N ALA A 134 19.70 11.24 7.94
CA ALA A 134 19.31 10.12 8.79
C ALA A 134 18.39 10.60 9.92
N LEU A 135 17.28 9.88 10.10
CA LEU A 135 16.42 10.08 11.26
C LEU A 135 17.09 9.47 12.50
N THR A 136 16.73 10.00 13.65
CA THR A 136 17.11 9.39 14.92
C THR A 136 16.44 8.04 15.10
N PRO A 137 16.98 7.11 15.90
CA PRO A 137 16.32 5.85 16.20
C PRO A 137 14.90 6.03 16.77
N GLN A 138 14.68 7.10 17.54
CA GLN A 138 13.40 7.44 18.13
C GLN A 138 12.37 7.87 17.06
N GLU A 139 12.79 8.70 16.09
CA GLU A 139 11.93 9.09 14.96
C GLU A 139 11.56 7.89 14.08
N ASP A 140 12.54 7.01 13.79
CA ASP A 140 12.30 5.77 13.06
C ASP A 140 11.30 4.85 13.80
N GLU A 141 11.42 4.74 15.14
CA GLU A 141 10.50 3.97 15.98
C GLU A 141 9.09 4.59 15.98
N LEU A 142 8.99 5.90 16.09
CA LEU A 142 7.68 6.60 16.00
C LEU A 142 7.01 6.35 14.65
N LEU A 143 7.73 6.43 13.54
CA LEU A 143 7.19 6.12 12.21
C LEU A 143 6.78 4.65 12.10
N ALA A 144 7.51 3.73 12.72
CA ALA A 144 7.23 2.29 12.70
C ALA A 144 5.99 1.92 13.52
N CYS A 145 5.86 2.45 14.74
CA CYS A 145 5.02 1.88 15.80
C CYS A 145 3.83 2.75 16.20
N THR A 146 3.81 4.05 15.88
CA THR A 146 2.67 4.92 16.22
C THR A 146 1.38 4.39 15.58
N PRO A 147 0.25 4.27 16.31
CA PRO A 147 -1.03 3.87 15.73
C PRO A 147 -1.36 4.68 14.48
N SER A 148 -1.90 4.03 13.44
CA SER A 148 -2.10 4.67 12.13
C SER A 148 -2.92 5.97 12.21
N GLU A 149 -3.94 6.02 13.09
CA GLU A 149 -4.76 7.22 13.28
C GLU A 149 -4.05 8.39 13.97
N GLU A 150 -2.96 8.12 14.67
CA GLU A 150 -2.13 9.14 15.34
C GLU A 150 -0.90 9.52 14.51
N LEU A 151 -0.63 8.78 13.45
CA LEU A 151 0.61 8.87 12.69
C LEU A 151 0.85 10.27 12.12
N LEU A 152 -0.17 10.88 11.51
CA LEU A 152 -0.08 12.23 10.94
C LEU A 152 0.00 13.35 11.99
N LYS A 153 -0.14 13.03 13.28
CA LYS A 153 0.03 14.00 14.38
C LYS A 153 1.47 14.08 14.89
N LEU A 154 2.35 13.20 14.41
CA LEU A 154 3.77 13.24 14.80
C LEU A 154 4.39 14.58 14.42
N ASP A 155 5.20 15.12 15.32
CA ASP A 155 5.88 16.41 15.15
C ASP A 155 6.68 16.49 13.85
N ILE A 156 7.41 15.43 13.54
CA ILE A 156 8.21 15.33 12.29
C ILE A 156 7.37 15.44 11.01
N LEU A 157 6.05 15.22 11.07
CA LEU A 157 5.13 15.28 9.95
C LEU A 157 4.28 16.56 9.92
N GLN A 158 4.54 17.50 10.85
CA GLN A 158 3.83 18.76 10.85
C GLN A 158 4.33 19.70 9.74
N PRO A 159 3.48 20.57 9.18
CA PRO A 159 3.83 21.43 8.05
C PRO A 159 5.10 22.25 8.26
N GLU A 160 5.34 22.75 9.46
CA GLU A 160 6.51 23.53 9.83
C GLU A 160 7.82 22.75 9.77
N ASN A 161 7.77 21.43 9.87
CA ASN A 161 8.92 20.54 9.83
C ASN A 161 9.16 19.91 8.44
N ILE A 162 8.26 20.15 7.48
CA ILE A 162 8.36 19.64 6.11
C ILE A 162 8.77 20.75 5.14
N ARG A 163 9.95 20.62 4.55
CA ARG A 163 10.54 21.66 3.69
C ARG A 163 9.84 21.85 2.34
N ASP A 164 9.47 20.73 1.72
CA ASP A 164 8.90 20.69 0.36
C ASP A 164 8.25 19.32 0.09
N THR A 165 7.66 19.16 -1.09
CA THR A 165 7.01 17.91 -1.52
C THR A 165 7.97 16.74 -1.63
N LEU A 166 9.25 16.98 -1.98
CA LEU A 166 10.26 15.92 -2.01
C LEU A 166 10.57 15.42 -0.61
N HIS A 167 10.71 16.32 0.36
CA HIS A 167 10.92 15.95 1.76
C HIS A 167 9.73 15.15 2.32
N ALA A 168 8.49 15.58 2.05
CA ALA A 168 7.29 14.82 2.42
C ALA A 168 7.31 13.40 1.81
N TYR A 169 7.70 13.29 0.55
CA TYR A 169 7.80 11.99 -0.13
C TYR A 169 8.91 11.11 0.47
N GLN A 170 10.07 11.70 0.78
CA GLN A 170 11.16 10.98 1.44
C GLN A 170 10.72 10.42 2.80
N LEU A 171 10.07 11.24 3.64
CA LEU A 171 9.50 10.81 4.91
C LEU A 171 8.46 9.71 4.74
N ALA A 172 7.55 9.86 3.76
CA ALA A 172 6.55 8.84 3.48
C ALA A 172 7.18 7.50 3.07
N LYS A 173 8.18 7.51 2.19
CA LYS A 173 8.87 6.29 1.75
C LYS A 173 9.73 5.68 2.85
N ARG A 174 10.35 6.48 3.71
CA ARG A 174 11.02 5.99 4.93
C ARG A 174 10.03 5.33 5.88
N CYS A 175 8.88 5.97 6.12
CA CYS A 175 7.81 5.42 6.95
C CYS A 175 7.31 4.07 6.40
N ASN A 176 7.15 3.93 5.08
CA ASN A 176 6.70 2.67 4.47
C ASN A 176 7.63 1.51 4.83
N GLU A 177 8.95 1.71 4.75
CA GLU A 177 9.94 0.70 5.14
C GLU A 177 9.82 0.35 6.64
N LYS A 178 9.70 1.36 7.49
CA LYS A 178 9.57 1.15 8.94
C LYS A 178 8.27 0.44 9.29
N ARG A 179 7.16 0.79 8.64
CA ARG A 179 5.88 0.09 8.80
C ARG A 179 5.95 -1.36 8.33
N VAL A 180 6.60 -1.64 7.22
CA VAL A 180 6.81 -3.01 6.76
C VAL A 180 7.60 -3.81 7.80
N MET A 181 8.66 -3.23 8.40
CA MET A 181 9.42 -3.89 9.46
C MET A 181 8.54 -4.21 10.69
N ALA A 182 7.74 -3.27 11.17
CA ALA A 182 6.86 -3.47 12.32
C ALA A 182 5.73 -4.46 12.01
N GLU A 183 5.05 -4.32 10.88
CA GLU A 183 3.95 -5.19 10.48
C GLU A 183 4.43 -6.61 10.12
N SER A 184 5.69 -6.79 9.70
CA SER A 184 6.23 -8.12 9.38
C SER A 184 6.16 -9.09 10.55
N VAL A 185 6.25 -8.60 11.79
CA VAL A 185 6.10 -9.40 13.00
C VAL A 185 4.68 -9.97 13.10
N LYS A 186 3.66 -9.09 12.98
CA LYS A 186 2.25 -9.48 13.05
C LYS A 186 1.83 -10.38 11.89
N TRP A 187 2.35 -10.12 10.68
CA TRP A 187 2.14 -10.98 9.53
C TRP A 187 2.80 -12.35 9.74
N GLY A 188 4.02 -12.38 10.33
CA GLY A 188 4.76 -13.59 10.66
C GLY A 188 4.01 -14.49 11.65
N GLU A 189 3.33 -13.94 12.65
CA GLU A 189 2.47 -14.68 13.59
C GLU A 189 1.36 -15.47 12.88
N LYS A 190 0.93 -15.01 11.70
CA LYS A 190 -0.04 -15.70 10.84
C LYS A 190 0.60 -16.61 9.79
N GLY A 191 1.91 -16.76 9.81
CA GLY A 191 2.66 -17.49 8.78
C GLY A 191 2.72 -16.80 7.43
N ALA A 192 2.50 -15.48 7.39
CA ALA A 192 2.58 -14.66 6.18
C ALA A 192 3.87 -13.80 6.17
N ARG A 193 4.19 -13.20 5.03
CA ARG A 193 5.38 -12.36 4.84
C ARG A 193 5.00 -11.05 4.16
N ILE A 194 5.66 -9.96 4.56
CA ILE A 194 5.57 -8.68 3.88
C ILE A 194 6.96 -8.07 3.70
N ASN A 195 7.19 -7.42 2.57
CA ASN A 195 8.43 -6.75 2.21
C ASN A 195 8.17 -5.40 1.51
N SER A 196 9.23 -4.60 1.30
CA SER A 196 9.23 -3.38 0.52
C SER A 196 10.43 -3.33 -0.44
#